data_f5a2f9b1b7c0712fb01efc529cbdc690
#
_entry.id   f5a2f9b1b7c0712fb01efc529cbdc690
#
_cell.length_a   1.000
_cell.length_b   1.000
_cell.length_c   1.000
_cell.angle_alpha   90.00
_cell.angle_beta   90.00
_cell.angle_gamma   90.00
#
_symmetry.space_group_name_H-M   'P 1'
#
loop_
_entity.id
_entity.type
_entity.pdbx_description
1 polymer ?
#
loop_
_entity_poly.entity_id
_entity_poly.type
_entity_poly.pdbx_seq_one_letter_code
_entity_poly.pdbx_strand_id
1 'polypeptide(L)'
;MGDGYFLLTNLLSEDEKRVITSITAHIERGEKRVGIQQIANENFLSTTTIVKMCKRLGFDGYSELYYYLSRQFNSHGQDRSAENIKS
;
A
#
# COMPACT_ATOMS: atom_id res chain seq x y z
N MET A 1 8.63 5.81 -10.97
CA MET A 1 8.00 5.19 -11.86
C MET A 1 8.19 3.75 -11.82
N GLY A 2 9.29 3.29 -11.84
CA GLY A 2 9.49 1.91 -11.83
C GLY A 2 8.94 1.22 -10.62
N ASP A 3 8.98 1.87 -9.49
CA ASP A 3 8.48 1.27 -8.27
C ASP A 3 7.02 0.95 -8.32
N GLY A 4 6.23 1.89 -8.77
CA GLY A 4 4.81 1.66 -8.84
C GLY A 4 4.51 0.58 -9.84
N TYR A 5 5.23 0.60 -10.92
CA TYR A 5 5.02 -0.38 -11.92
C TYR A 5 5.37 -1.76 -11.40
N PHE A 6 6.44 -1.84 -10.62
CA PHE A 6 6.86 -3.10 -10.06
C PHE A 6 5.76 -3.72 -9.21
N LEU A 7 5.08 -2.93 -8.44
CA LEU A 7 4.03 -3.45 -7.59
C LEU A 7 2.84 -3.95 -8.37
N LEU A 8 2.75 -3.57 -9.63
CA LEU A 8 1.63 -3.99 -10.45
C LEU A 8 1.96 -5.20 -11.30
N THR A 9 3.14 -5.74 -11.16
CA THR A 9 3.53 -6.84 -12.02
C THR A 9 3.11 -8.15 -11.40
N ASN A 10 3.41 -9.23 -12.07
CA ASN A 10 3.07 -10.54 -11.59
C ASN A 10 4.13 -11.11 -10.68
N LEU A 11 5.07 -10.29 -10.27
CA LEU A 11 6.14 -10.77 -9.41
C LEU A 11 5.73 -10.92 -7.95
N LEU A 12 4.57 -10.43 -7.61
CA LEU A 12 4.11 -10.51 -6.24
C LEU A 12 3.60 -11.91 -5.90
N SER A 13 3.89 -12.36 -4.70
CA SER A 13 3.34 -13.62 -4.24
C SER A 13 1.88 -13.39 -3.88
N GLU A 14 1.15 -14.47 -3.64
CA GLU A 14 -0.25 -14.35 -3.28
C GLU A 14 -0.42 -13.59 -1.97
N ASP A 15 0.45 -13.87 -1.00
CA ASP A 15 0.35 -13.18 0.27
C ASP A 15 0.62 -11.70 0.10
N GLU A 16 1.59 -11.35 -0.74
CA GLU A 16 1.90 -9.95 -0.98
C GLU A 16 0.74 -9.24 -1.64
N LYS A 17 0.09 -9.91 -2.57
CA LYS A 17 -1.06 -9.32 -3.23
C LYS A 17 -2.18 -9.07 -2.23
N ARG A 18 -2.42 -10.01 -1.34
CA ARG A 18 -3.47 -9.85 -0.34
C ARG A 18 -3.17 -8.70 0.61
N VAL A 19 -1.92 -8.59 1.04
CA VAL A 19 -1.54 -7.53 1.96
C VAL A 19 -1.73 -6.17 1.29
N ILE A 20 -1.27 -6.04 0.06
CA ILE A 20 -1.40 -4.78 -0.64
C ILE A 20 -2.88 -4.45 -0.87
N THR A 21 -3.67 -5.44 -1.22
CA THR A 21 -5.09 -5.23 -1.41
C THR A 21 -5.77 -4.77 -0.12
N SER A 22 -5.39 -5.37 1.02
CA SER A 22 -5.95 -4.98 2.29
C SER A 22 -5.63 -3.53 2.61
N ILE A 23 -4.38 -3.15 2.43
CA ILE A 23 -3.96 -1.78 2.72
C ILE A 23 -4.71 -0.82 1.82
N THR A 24 -4.79 -1.14 0.54
CA THR A 24 -5.44 -0.27 -0.41
C THR A 24 -6.92 -0.12 -0.09
N ALA A 25 -7.56 -1.19 0.32
CA ALA A 25 -8.96 -1.12 0.67
C ALA A 25 -9.21 -0.16 1.83
N HIS A 26 -8.32 -0.19 2.83
CA HIS A 26 -8.46 0.74 3.94
C HIS A 26 -8.26 2.18 3.49
N ILE A 27 -7.29 2.39 2.61
CA ILE A 27 -7.05 3.73 2.10
C ILE A 27 -8.26 4.22 1.32
N GLU A 28 -8.86 3.36 0.54
CA GLU A 28 -10.02 3.73 -0.25
C GLU A 28 -11.21 4.10 0.61
N ARG A 29 -11.30 3.50 1.79
CA ARG A 29 -12.38 3.81 2.68
C ARG A 29 -12.15 5.10 3.44
N GLY A 30 -11.02 5.74 3.21
CA GLY A 30 -10.75 7.01 3.86
C GLY A 30 -10.18 6.88 5.26
N GLU A 31 -9.74 5.70 5.63
CA GLU A 31 -9.17 5.52 6.96
C GLU A 31 -7.84 6.20 7.01
N LYS A 32 -7.58 6.89 8.12
CA LYS A 32 -6.40 7.65 8.22
C LYS A 32 -5.14 6.84 8.22
N ARG A 33 -5.05 5.90 9.08
CA ARG A 33 -3.86 5.11 9.15
C ARG A 33 -4.18 3.77 9.76
N VAL A 34 -3.72 2.73 9.13
CA VAL A 34 -3.98 1.40 9.59
C VAL A 34 -2.65 0.76 9.94
N GLY A 35 -2.51 0.31 11.16
CA GLY A 35 -1.24 -0.24 11.62
C GLY A 35 -0.96 -1.62 11.08
N ILE A 36 0.29 -2.01 11.20
CA ILE A 36 0.73 -3.28 10.68
C ILE A 36 0.03 -4.43 11.39
N GLN A 37 -0.28 -4.27 12.66
CA GLN A 37 -0.92 -5.34 13.41
C GLN A 37 -2.28 -5.67 12.82
N GLN A 38 -3.02 -4.66 12.45
CA GLN A 38 -4.34 -4.88 11.88
C GLN A 38 -4.24 -5.60 10.54
N ILE A 39 -3.31 -5.19 9.72
CA ILE A 39 -3.13 -5.82 8.42
C ILE A 39 -2.68 -7.27 8.60
N ALA A 40 -1.81 -7.51 9.56
CA ALA A 40 -1.36 -8.87 9.83
C ALA A 40 -2.54 -9.75 10.24
N ASN A 41 -3.37 -9.23 11.14
CA ASN A 41 -4.52 -10.00 11.60
C ASN A 41 -5.49 -10.30 10.47
N GLU A 42 -5.73 -9.32 9.62
CA GLU A 42 -6.68 -9.50 8.53
C GLU A 42 -6.22 -10.55 7.54
N ASN A 43 -4.93 -10.73 7.43
CA ASN A 43 -4.39 -11.66 6.46
C ASN A 43 -3.84 -12.93 7.09
N PHE A 44 -4.05 -13.09 8.38
CA PHE A 44 -3.59 -14.27 9.10
C PHE A 44 -2.08 -14.44 8.98
N LEU A 45 -1.37 -13.33 9.09
CA LEU A 45 0.07 -13.34 9.01
C LEU A 45 0.66 -12.68 10.23
N SER A 46 1.94 -12.89 10.47
CA SER A 46 2.60 -12.21 11.58
C SER A 46 3.11 -10.87 11.08
N THR A 47 3.35 -9.95 12.00
CA THR A 47 3.89 -8.66 11.61
C THR A 47 5.29 -8.83 11.04
N THR A 48 6.04 -9.80 11.55
CA THR A 48 7.36 -10.07 11.02
C THR A 48 7.30 -10.45 9.55
N THR A 49 6.32 -11.25 9.19
CA THR A 49 6.16 -11.65 7.81
C THR A 49 5.87 -10.44 6.93
N ILE A 50 5.04 -9.54 7.43
CA ILE A 50 4.72 -8.35 6.64
C ILE A 50 5.94 -7.46 6.47
N VAL A 51 6.75 -7.32 7.52
CA VAL A 51 7.96 -6.52 7.40
C VAL A 51 8.89 -7.13 6.36
N LYS A 52 9.01 -8.45 6.36
CA LYS A 52 9.86 -9.10 5.38
C LYS A 52 9.34 -8.87 3.97
N MET A 53 8.04 -8.90 3.80
CA MET A 53 7.47 -8.62 2.49
C MET A 53 7.80 -7.22 2.04
N CYS A 54 7.68 -6.25 2.94
CA CYS A 54 7.97 -4.87 2.60
C CYS A 54 9.41 -4.71 2.15
N LYS A 55 10.33 -5.37 2.85
CA LYS A 55 11.72 -5.26 2.49
C LYS A 55 12.01 -5.94 1.17
N ARG A 56 11.35 -7.06 0.92
CA ARG A 56 11.51 -7.74 -0.33
C ARG A 56 11.08 -6.85 -1.50
N LEU A 57 10.07 -6.03 -1.28
CA LEU A 57 9.56 -5.14 -2.30
C LEU A 57 10.37 -3.84 -2.42
N GLY A 58 11.36 -3.68 -1.56
CA GLY A 58 12.23 -2.52 -1.66
C GLY A 58 11.93 -1.41 -0.67
N PHE A 59 11.06 -1.67 0.30
CA PHE A 59 10.73 -0.65 1.29
C PHE A 59 11.45 -0.95 2.59
N ASP A 60 11.71 0.08 3.37
CA ASP A 60 12.36 -0.09 4.65
C ASP A 60 11.49 -0.81 5.66
N GLY A 61 10.19 -0.70 5.50
CA GLY A 61 9.28 -1.36 6.41
C GLY A 61 7.86 -1.03 6.03
N TYR A 62 6.95 -1.38 6.93
CA TYR A 62 5.53 -1.22 6.66
C TYR A 62 5.12 0.25 6.45
N SER A 63 5.67 1.12 7.28
CA SER A 63 5.27 2.52 7.18
C SER A 63 5.58 3.09 5.80
N GLU A 64 6.71 2.70 5.25
CA GLU A 64 7.09 3.19 3.95
C GLU A 64 6.19 2.65 2.87
N LEU A 65 5.83 1.37 2.98
CA LEU A 65 4.91 0.77 2.02
C LEU A 65 3.55 1.45 2.11
N TYR A 66 3.07 1.67 3.34
CA TYR A 66 1.77 2.30 3.53
C TYR A 66 1.78 3.70 2.94
N TYR A 67 2.84 4.44 3.21
CA TYR A 67 2.95 5.79 2.71
C TYR A 67 2.96 5.80 1.19
N TYR A 68 3.70 4.86 0.60
CA TYR A 68 3.79 4.79 -0.85
C TYR A 68 2.40 4.52 -1.45
N LEU A 69 1.68 3.55 -0.89
CA LEU A 69 0.37 3.22 -1.42
C LEU A 69 -0.62 4.35 -1.21
N SER A 70 -0.51 5.03 -0.09
CA SER A 70 -1.39 6.17 0.16
C SER A 70 -1.15 7.26 -0.86
N ARG A 71 0.10 7.51 -1.19
CA ARG A 71 0.40 8.53 -2.15
C ARG A 71 -0.08 8.16 -3.53
N GLN A 72 0.04 6.89 -3.89
CA GLN A 72 -0.43 6.45 -5.19
C GLN A 72 -1.93 6.65 -5.31
N PHE A 73 -2.66 6.29 -4.27
CA PHE A 73 -4.10 6.44 -4.30
C PHE A 73 -4.50 7.90 -4.32
N ASN A 74 -3.88 8.70 -3.46
CA ASN A 74 -4.21 10.11 -3.39
C ASN A 74 -3.81 10.84 -4.66
N SER A 75 -2.73 10.43 -5.24
CA SER A 75 -2.27 11.06 -6.45
C SER A 75 -3.29 10.91 -7.56
N HIS A 76 -3.84 9.71 -7.68
CA HIS A 76 -4.88 9.52 -8.66
C HIS A 76 -6.09 10.37 -8.34
N GLY A 77 -6.53 10.37 -7.12
CA GLY A 77 -7.69 11.14 -6.76
C GLY A 77 -7.42 12.62 -6.88
N GLN A 78 -6.25 13.03 -6.46
CA GLN A 78 -5.96 14.42 -6.47
C GLN A 78 -5.71 14.98 -7.83
N ASP A 79 -5.23 14.19 -8.74
CA ASP A 79 -5.03 14.70 -10.07
C ASP A 79 -6.28 15.34 -10.59
N ARG A 80 -7.38 14.67 -10.42
CA ARG A 80 -8.61 15.23 -10.92
C ARG A 80 -9.05 16.41 -10.12
N SER A 81 -8.92 16.29 -8.83
CA SER A 81 -9.33 17.38 -8.00
C SER A 81 -8.47 18.55 -8.18
N ALA A 82 -7.21 18.33 -8.24
CA ALA A 82 -6.28 19.42 -8.34
C ALA A 82 -6.50 20.21 -9.58
N GLU A 83 -6.79 19.55 -10.61
CA GLU A 83 -7.05 20.26 -11.81
C GLU A 83 -8.22 21.14 -11.67
N ASN A 84 -9.18 20.66 -10.99
CA ASN A 84 -10.33 21.48 -10.84
C ASN A 84 -10.07 22.56 -9.93
N ILE A 85 -9.44 22.26 -8.87
CA ILE A 85 -9.22 23.24 -7.95
C ILE A 85 -8.27 24.19 -8.26
N LYS A 86 -7.19 23.84 -8.40
CA LYS A 86 -6.27 24.78 -8.56
C LYS A 86 -6.26 25.26 -9.68
N SER A 87 -6.65 24.54 -10.21
CA SER A 87 -6.60 25.13 -11.27
C SER A 87 -6.42 26.08 -10.84
#